data_85be4983f50f642312069ab0013acf96
#
_entry.id   85be4983f50f642312069ab0013acf96
#
_cell.length_a   1.000
_cell.length_b   1.000
_cell.length_c   1.000
_cell.angle_alpha   90.00
_cell.angle_beta   90.00
_cell.angle_gamma   90.00
#
_symmetry.space_group_name_H-M   'P 1'
#
loop_
_entity.id
_entity.type
_entity.pdbx_description
1 polymer ?
#
loop_
_entity_poly.entity_id
_entity_poly.type
_entity_poly.pdbx_seq_one_letter_code
_entity_poly.pdbx_strand_id
1 'polypeptide(L)'
;MSDDGASPPAKRARADDGDGVPAAAATAALDRLASKLPTRPAKAAPLLARLVRESGASALDPDAVAGCLLALAGGTAAPLGAGADAATAKEVGRLFSGVKDAGIAVGAAVGVLGEAAAHRSRFSTDDSFELAAAVRAWKADVAGLPTGADRLTDVECEAASGRLAAAATAAPRGARAALDAAGAFGARQTVALRALGLIDAIAWLSGRAGRPGAPWAAPSADAALAAATAAAATLPPALASRVAALARDATAAKRARGGGRPAAGGGATTFEKDAARWAGASVSAKGSVGALGDGKGFQVLGGG
;
A
#
# COMPACT_ATOMS: atom_id res chain seq x y z
N MET A 1 6.38 -41.86 56.27
CA MET A 1 7.04 -40.70 55.59
C MET A 1 6.13 -40.34 54.49
N SER A 2 5.26 -39.36 54.76
CA SER A 2 4.18 -38.91 53.84
C SER A 2 4.73 -37.72 53.05
N ASP A 3 4.68 -37.83 51.74
CA ASP A 3 5.17 -36.80 50.80
C ASP A 3 3.99 -35.92 50.41
N ASP A 4 3.93 -34.72 51.00
CA ASP A 4 2.91 -33.71 50.72
C ASP A 4 3.22 -33.02 49.38
N GLY A 5 2.61 -33.53 48.32
CA GLY A 5 2.64 -32.92 46.98
C GLY A 5 1.84 -31.63 46.97
N ALA A 6 2.49 -30.51 47.19
CA ALA A 6 1.89 -29.17 46.99
C ALA A 6 1.62 -28.91 45.52
N SER A 7 0.35 -28.89 45.11
CA SER A 7 -0.10 -28.45 43.80
C SER A 7 0.23 -26.95 43.59
N PRO A 8 0.73 -26.55 42.39
CA PRO A 8 1.00 -25.17 42.13
C PRO A 8 -0.30 -24.36 42.07
N PRO A 9 -0.30 -23.08 42.49
CA PRO A 9 -1.50 -22.27 42.52
C PRO A 9 -2.01 -22.05 41.09
N ALA A 10 -3.29 -22.35 40.90
CA ALA A 10 -4.02 -22.07 39.64
C ALA A 10 -3.85 -20.61 39.26
N LYS A 11 -3.31 -20.36 38.04
CA LYS A 11 -3.31 -19.04 37.44
C LYS A 11 -4.77 -18.54 37.41
N ARG A 12 -5.05 -17.54 38.24
CA ARG A 12 -6.32 -16.79 38.17
C ARG A 12 -6.49 -16.33 36.72
N ALA A 13 -7.49 -16.87 36.06
CA ALA A 13 -8.03 -16.27 34.85
C ALA A 13 -8.36 -14.82 35.17
N ARG A 14 -7.67 -13.86 34.55
CA ARG A 14 -8.11 -12.50 34.56
C ARG A 14 -9.50 -12.54 33.95
N ALA A 15 -10.51 -12.22 34.75
CA ALA A 15 -11.80 -11.83 34.26
C ALA A 15 -11.53 -10.67 33.32
N ASP A 16 -11.91 -10.86 32.07
CA ASP A 16 -11.95 -9.83 31.04
C ASP A 16 -13.15 -8.94 31.41
N ASP A 17 -12.94 -8.12 32.45
CA ASP A 17 -13.86 -7.05 32.78
C ASP A 17 -13.80 -6.09 31.60
N GLY A 18 -14.84 -6.13 30.78
CA GLY A 18 -15.01 -5.34 29.58
C GLY A 18 -15.10 -3.83 29.89
N ASP A 19 -14.01 -3.26 30.38
CA ASP A 19 -13.78 -1.82 30.45
C ASP A 19 -13.48 -1.28 29.04
N GLY A 20 -14.46 -1.42 28.16
CA GLY A 20 -14.47 -0.66 26.91
C GLY A 20 -14.32 0.82 27.23
N VAL A 21 -13.52 1.53 26.46
CA VAL A 21 -13.33 2.99 26.62
C VAL A 21 -14.71 3.66 26.67
N PRO A 22 -15.01 4.44 27.71
CA PRO A 22 -16.31 5.12 27.82
C PRO A 22 -16.59 5.94 26.55
N ALA A 23 -17.81 5.89 26.00
CA ALA A 23 -18.15 6.54 24.73
C ALA A 23 -17.76 8.02 24.68
N ALA A 24 -17.90 8.75 25.77
CA ALA A 24 -17.48 10.15 25.86
C ALA A 24 -15.96 10.32 25.72
N ALA A 25 -15.17 9.41 26.32
CA ALA A 25 -13.72 9.44 26.20
C ALA A 25 -13.28 9.02 24.79
N ALA A 26 -13.93 8.04 24.18
CA ALA A 26 -13.70 7.63 22.80
C ALA A 26 -13.98 8.75 21.80
N THR A 27 -15.09 9.47 21.97
CA THR A 27 -15.45 10.64 21.16
C THR A 27 -14.42 11.77 21.29
N ALA A 28 -14.01 12.10 22.51
CA ALA A 28 -12.98 13.13 22.73
C ALA A 28 -11.61 12.73 22.15
N ALA A 29 -11.25 11.45 22.21
CA ALA A 29 -10.04 10.93 21.59
C ALA A 29 -10.12 11.01 20.06
N LEU A 30 -11.25 10.64 19.48
CA LEU A 30 -11.51 10.73 18.04
C LEU A 30 -11.37 12.16 17.53
N ASP A 31 -11.97 13.15 18.22
CA ASP A 31 -11.86 14.57 17.85
C ASP A 31 -10.40 15.08 17.87
N ARG A 32 -9.64 14.68 18.90
CA ARG A 32 -8.22 15.02 19.00
C ARG A 32 -7.38 14.40 17.88
N LEU A 33 -7.70 13.19 17.47
CA LEU A 33 -7.02 12.52 16.36
C LEU A 33 -7.42 13.14 15.03
N ALA A 34 -8.69 13.42 14.84
CA ALA A 34 -9.23 14.07 13.65
C ALA A 34 -8.52 15.40 13.34
N SER A 35 -8.28 16.22 14.36
CA SER A 35 -7.56 17.50 14.22
C SER A 35 -6.08 17.32 13.81
N LYS A 36 -5.48 16.16 14.06
CA LYS A 36 -4.08 15.86 13.74
C LYS A 36 -3.89 15.15 12.39
N LEU A 37 -4.93 14.55 11.84
CA LEU A 37 -4.85 13.78 10.59
C LEU A 37 -4.30 14.59 9.42
N PRO A 38 -4.73 15.85 9.17
CA PRO A 38 -4.22 16.62 8.05
C PRO A 38 -2.73 16.95 8.13
N THR A 39 -2.21 17.10 9.36
CA THR A 39 -0.82 17.56 9.58
C THR A 39 0.15 16.41 9.89
N ARG A 40 -0.33 15.33 10.49
CA ARG A 40 0.51 14.22 10.97
C ARG A 40 -0.16 12.86 10.74
N PRO A 41 -0.53 12.52 9.49
CA PRO A 41 -1.30 11.30 9.19
C PRO A 41 -0.58 10.02 9.64
N ALA A 42 0.73 9.92 9.44
CA ALA A 42 1.52 8.76 9.83
C ALA A 42 1.50 8.46 11.35
N LYS A 43 1.34 9.49 12.18
CA LYS A 43 1.24 9.32 13.64
C LYS A 43 -0.20 9.13 14.10
N ALA A 44 -1.16 9.75 13.42
CA ALA A 44 -2.56 9.72 13.81
C ALA A 44 -3.27 8.42 13.37
N ALA A 45 -2.94 7.87 12.20
CA ALA A 45 -3.58 6.66 11.68
C ALA A 45 -3.41 5.42 12.60
N PRO A 46 -2.21 5.09 13.14
CA PRO A 46 -2.07 3.98 14.07
C PRO A 46 -2.88 4.16 15.37
N LEU A 47 -2.93 5.39 15.89
CA LEU A 47 -3.70 5.71 17.10
C LEU A 47 -5.21 5.60 16.84
N LEU A 48 -5.67 6.03 15.68
CA LEU A 48 -7.06 5.86 15.26
C LEU A 48 -7.41 4.38 15.10
N ALA A 49 -6.55 3.59 14.47
CA ALA A 49 -6.73 2.14 14.34
C ALA A 49 -6.80 1.44 15.71
N ARG A 50 -6.00 1.90 16.66
CA ARG A 50 -6.04 1.41 18.03
C ARG A 50 -7.37 1.80 18.72
N LEU A 51 -7.78 3.06 18.61
CA LEU A 51 -9.05 3.54 19.18
C LEU A 51 -10.23 2.75 18.63
N VAL A 52 -10.32 2.54 17.31
CA VAL A 52 -11.39 1.76 16.67
C VAL A 52 -11.46 0.34 17.25
N ARG A 53 -10.33 -0.31 17.44
CA ARG A 53 -10.25 -1.67 17.96
C ARG A 53 -10.63 -1.77 19.44
N GLU A 54 -10.21 -0.79 20.26
CA GLU A 54 -10.44 -0.78 21.72
C GLU A 54 -11.85 -0.29 22.10
N SER A 55 -12.45 0.58 21.29
CA SER A 55 -13.75 1.16 21.62
C SER A 55 -14.96 0.38 21.06
N GLY A 56 -14.76 -0.38 19.98
CA GLY A 56 -15.84 -1.06 19.27
C GLY A 56 -16.80 -0.12 18.52
N ALA A 57 -17.75 -0.69 17.78
CA ALA A 57 -18.65 0.08 16.93
C ALA A 57 -19.64 0.97 17.69
N SER A 58 -20.08 0.52 18.86
CA SER A 58 -21.12 1.21 19.64
C SER A 58 -20.65 2.50 20.35
N ALA A 59 -19.33 2.63 20.56
CA ALA A 59 -18.75 3.76 21.28
C ALA A 59 -18.24 4.88 20.37
N LEU A 60 -18.19 4.65 19.05
CA LEU A 60 -17.67 5.60 18.06
C LEU A 60 -18.79 6.10 17.16
N ASP A 61 -18.82 7.40 16.92
CA ASP A 61 -19.71 8.01 15.94
C ASP A 61 -19.25 7.62 14.51
N PRO A 62 -20.08 6.87 13.74
CA PRO A 62 -19.70 6.44 12.38
C PRO A 62 -19.38 7.60 11.44
N ASP A 63 -20.06 8.75 11.60
CA ASP A 63 -19.86 9.91 10.75
C ASP A 63 -18.53 10.59 11.05
N ALA A 64 -18.13 10.66 12.30
CA ALA A 64 -16.81 11.17 12.68
C ALA A 64 -15.68 10.24 12.23
N VAL A 65 -15.87 8.91 12.32
CA VAL A 65 -14.91 7.93 11.78
C VAL A 65 -14.81 8.07 10.26
N ALA A 66 -15.92 8.15 9.54
CA ALA A 66 -15.94 8.37 8.11
C ALA A 66 -15.20 9.67 7.72
N GLY A 67 -15.41 10.74 8.48
CA GLY A 67 -14.69 12.00 8.30
C GLY A 67 -13.18 11.89 8.50
N CYS A 68 -12.73 11.12 9.49
CA CYS A 68 -11.31 10.84 9.69
C CYS A 68 -10.71 10.08 8.50
N LEU A 69 -11.43 9.09 7.97
CA LEU A 69 -11.00 8.32 6.80
C LEU A 69 -10.95 9.19 5.53
N LEU A 70 -11.92 10.09 5.35
CA LEU A 70 -11.93 11.07 4.25
C LEU A 70 -10.76 12.05 4.35
N ALA A 71 -10.44 12.53 5.55
CA ALA A 71 -9.28 13.39 5.78
C ALA A 71 -7.96 12.68 5.45
N LEU A 72 -7.84 11.38 5.77
CA LEU A 72 -6.69 10.55 5.36
C LEU A 72 -6.61 10.36 3.85
N ALA A 73 -7.73 10.27 3.16
CA ALA A 73 -7.78 10.18 1.71
C ALA A 73 -7.35 11.50 1.03
N GLY A 74 -7.40 12.63 1.74
CA GLY A 74 -6.94 13.92 1.23
C GLY A 74 -7.68 14.40 -0.01
N GLY A 75 -8.93 14.01 -0.19
CA GLY A 75 -9.73 14.32 -1.38
C GLY A 75 -9.37 13.49 -2.62
N THR A 76 -8.58 12.45 -2.47
CA THR A 76 -8.22 11.52 -3.54
C THR A 76 -8.71 10.11 -3.22
N ALA A 77 -8.87 9.27 -4.25
CA ALA A 77 -9.16 7.85 -4.05
C ALA A 77 -7.96 7.07 -3.48
N ALA A 78 -6.80 7.71 -3.38
CA ALA A 78 -5.58 7.14 -2.81
C ALA A 78 -5.30 7.75 -1.43
N PRO A 79 -5.66 7.07 -0.34
CA PRO A 79 -5.35 7.56 1.00
C PRO A 79 -3.87 7.91 1.15
N LEU A 80 -3.58 9.09 1.72
CA LEU A 80 -2.24 9.64 1.95
C LEU A 80 -1.47 10.08 0.71
N GLY A 81 -2.09 10.10 -0.48
CA GLY A 81 -1.43 10.53 -1.71
C GLY A 81 -0.25 9.66 -2.15
N ALA A 82 0.45 10.07 -3.19
CA ALA A 82 1.56 9.30 -3.78
C ALA A 82 2.84 9.31 -2.91
N GLY A 83 2.95 10.22 -1.95
CA GLY A 83 4.15 10.41 -1.13
C GLY A 83 4.23 9.60 0.16
N ALA A 84 3.17 8.85 0.51
CA ALA A 84 3.19 8.03 1.71
C ALA A 84 4.26 6.93 1.62
N ASP A 85 4.95 6.66 2.74
CA ASP A 85 5.84 5.51 2.82
C ASP A 85 5.06 4.19 2.98
N ALA A 86 5.78 3.07 2.81
CA ALA A 86 5.16 1.74 2.88
C ALA A 86 4.58 1.43 4.26
N ALA A 87 5.22 1.89 5.33
CA ALA A 87 4.76 1.66 6.69
C ALA A 87 3.44 2.39 6.94
N THR A 88 3.35 3.64 6.50
CA THR A 88 2.10 4.43 6.58
C THR A 88 0.98 3.81 5.75
N ALA A 89 1.28 3.32 4.53
CA ALA A 89 0.29 2.64 3.71
C ALA A 89 -0.25 1.36 4.38
N LYS A 90 0.61 0.58 5.05
CA LYS A 90 0.21 -0.59 5.84
C LYS A 90 -0.72 -0.20 7.00
N GLU A 91 -0.38 0.85 7.74
CA GLU A 91 -1.22 1.30 8.86
C GLU A 91 -2.58 1.83 8.43
N VAL A 92 -2.64 2.55 7.30
CA VAL A 92 -3.93 2.99 6.73
C VAL A 92 -4.76 1.80 6.28
N GLY A 93 -4.16 0.82 5.62
CA GLY A 93 -4.87 -0.41 5.25
C GLY A 93 -5.42 -1.16 6.47
N ARG A 94 -4.64 -1.26 7.55
CA ARG A 94 -5.08 -1.84 8.82
C ARG A 94 -6.24 -1.07 9.47
N LEU A 95 -6.19 0.27 9.41
CA LEU A 95 -7.26 1.11 9.91
C LEU A 95 -8.57 0.83 9.19
N PHE A 96 -8.58 0.82 7.86
CA PHE A 96 -9.78 0.51 7.09
C PHE A 96 -10.30 -0.91 7.34
N SER A 97 -9.41 -1.90 7.47
CA SER A 97 -9.81 -3.25 7.86
C SER A 97 -10.43 -3.27 9.25
N GLY A 98 -9.81 -2.60 10.22
CA GLY A 98 -10.33 -2.52 11.58
C GLY A 98 -11.71 -1.85 11.69
N VAL A 99 -11.97 -0.81 10.89
CA VAL A 99 -13.28 -0.16 10.79
C VAL A 99 -14.33 -1.13 10.23
N LYS A 100 -13.99 -1.90 9.20
CA LYS A 100 -14.85 -2.94 8.61
C LYS A 100 -15.11 -4.07 9.61
N ASP A 101 -14.06 -4.58 10.28
CA ASP A 101 -14.14 -5.68 11.24
C ASP A 101 -14.97 -5.27 12.48
N ALA A 102 -14.86 -4.01 12.90
CA ALA A 102 -15.68 -3.43 13.97
C ALA A 102 -17.14 -3.20 13.56
N GLY A 103 -17.50 -3.37 12.30
CA GLY A 103 -18.86 -3.16 11.80
C GLY A 103 -19.32 -1.70 11.78
N ILE A 104 -18.38 -0.74 11.73
CA ILE A 104 -18.72 0.69 11.70
C ILE A 104 -19.23 1.07 10.31
N ALA A 105 -20.45 1.57 10.23
CA ALA A 105 -21.13 1.90 8.98
C ALA A 105 -20.68 3.24 8.39
N VAL A 106 -19.51 3.27 7.75
CA VAL A 106 -18.90 4.49 7.19
C VAL A 106 -19.46 4.91 5.81
N GLY A 107 -20.36 4.13 5.23
CA GLY A 107 -20.97 4.41 3.93
C GLY A 107 -20.19 3.86 2.74
N ALA A 108 -20.87 3.70 1.59
CA ALA A 108 -20.32 3.03 0.39
C ALA A 108 -19.07 3.71 -0.19
N ALA A 109 -19.09 5.04 -0.29
CA ALA A 109 -17.94 5.80 -0.82
C ALA A 109 -16.68 5.60 0.01
N VAL A 110 -16.79 5.68 1.34
CA VAL A 110 -15.67 5.47 2.27
C VAL A 110 -15.23 4.00 2.26
N GLY A 111 -16.17 3.06 2.10
CA GLY A 111 -15.85 1.64 1.91
C GLY A 111 -14.96 1.38 0.69
N VAL A 112 -15.23 2.03 -0.42
CA VAL A 112 -14.39 1.93 -1.65
C VAL A 112 -13.00 2.53 -1.44
N LEU A 113 -12.87 3.61 -0.66
CA LEU A 113 -11.55 4.11 -0.26
C LEU A 113 -10.77 3.07 0.56
N GLY A 114 -11.49 2.29 1.37
CA GLY A 114 -10.91 1.15 2.11
C GLY A 114 -10.37 0.07 1.18
N GLU A 115 -11.07 -0.26 0.09
CA GLU A 115 -10.57 -1.20 -0.92
C GLU A 115 -9.27 -0.70 -1.57
N ALA A 116 -9.22 0.58 -1.94
CA ALA A 116 -8.02 1.21 -2.49
C ALA A 116 -6.85 1.20 -1.48
N ALA A 117 -7.13 1.51 -0.21
CA ALA A 117 -6.15 1.45 0.87
C ALA A 117 -5.63 0.02 1.09
N ALA A 118 -6.50 -0.99 0.99
CA ALA A 118 -6.11 -2.39 1.10
C ALA A 118 -5.17 -2.81 -0.04
N HIS A 119 -5.43 -2.39 -1.28
CA HIS A 119 -4.51 -2.64 -2.39
C HIS A 119 -3.14 -1.99 -2.15
N ARG A 120 -3.09 -0.74 -1.73
CA ARG A 120 -1.83 -0.05 -1.42
C ARG A 120 -1.08 -0.72 -0.27
N SER A 121 -1.79 -1.14 0.77
CA SER A 121 -1.22 -1.88 1.89
C SER A 121 -0.57 -3.18 1.44
N ARG A 122 -1.27 -3.96 0.60
CA ARG A 122 -0.75 -5.21 0.03
C ARG A 122 0.44 -4.95 -0.91
N PHE A 123 0.39 -3.90 -1.72
CA PHE A 123 1.52 -3.48 -2.58
C PHE A 123 2.71 -2.94 -1.78
N SER A 124 2.57 -2.75 -0.47
CA SER A 124 3.64 -2.33 0.43
C SER A 124 4.39 -3.51 1.07
N THR A 125 4.03 -4.75 0.75
CA THR A 125 4.77 -5.93 1.23
C THR A 125 6.19 -5.95 0.67
N ASP A 126 7.13 -6.51 1.44
CA ASP A 126 8.50 -6.75 1.01
C ASP A 126 8.69 -8.19 0.49
N ASP A 127 7.64 -9.01 0.58
CA ASP A 127 7.60 -10.36 0.03
C ASP A 127 7.12 -10.32 -1.43
N SER A 128 7.95 -10.86 -2.34
CA SER A 128 7.65 -10.88 -3.78
C SER A 128 6.50 -11.79 -4.15
N PHE A 129 6.27 -12.88 -3.40
CA PHE A 129 5.14 -13.80 -3.63
C PHE A 129 3.83 -13.19 -3.19
N GLU A 130 3.82 -12.54 -2.01
CA GLU A 130 2.66 -11.79 -1.54
C GLU A 130 2.32 -10.65 -2.51
N LEU A 131 3.33 -9.93 -3.00
CA LEU A 131 3.14 -8.86 -3.98
C LEU A 131 2.55 -9.38 -5.28
N ALA A 132 3.04 -10.51 -5.80
CA ALA A 132 2.48 -11.14 -6.98
C ALA A 132 1.02 -11.59 -6.77
N ALA A 133 0.69 -12.10 -5.58
CA ALA A 133 -0.68 -12.43 -5.21
C ALA A 133 -1.57 -11.18 -5.14
N ALA A 134 -1.07 -10.09 -4.54
CA ALA A 134 -1.77 -8.82 -4.48
C ALA A 134 -2.04 -8.22 -5.87
N VAL A 135 -1.09 -8.34 -6.80
CA VAL A 135 -1.28 -7.92 -8.20
C VAL A 135 -2.32 -8.79 -8.91
N ARG A 136 -2.38 -10.10 -8.64
CA ARG A 136 -3.44 -10.96 -9.21
C ARG A 136 -4.83 -10.53 -8.73
N ALA A 137 -5.00 -10.27 -7.43
CA ALA A 137 -6.27 -9.78 -6.88
C ALA A 137 -6.66 -8.43 -7.49
N TRP A 138 -5.71 -7.50 -7.59
CA TRP A 138 -5.93 -6.20 -8.23
C TRP A 138 -6.35 -6.34 -9.71
N LYS A 139 -5.74 -7.26 -10.47
CA LYS A 139 -6.14 -7.55 -11.86
C LYS A 139 -7.59 -8.03 -11.97
N ALA A 140 -8.04 -8.84 -11.03
CA ALA A 140 -9.43 -9.31 -11.00
C ALA A 140 -10.40 -8.14 -10.77
N ASP A 141 -10.05 -7.20 -9.86
CA ASP A 141 -10.86 -6.02 -9.60
C ASP A 141 -10.91 -5.06 -10.79
N VAL A 142 -9.80 -4.89 -11.52
CA VAL A 142 -9.78 -4.11 -12.78
C VAL A 142 -10.64 -4.76 -13.86
N ALA A 143 -10.57 -6.09 -13.99
CA ALA A 143 -11.38 -6.82 -14.95
C ALA A 143 -12.88 -6.76 -14.60
N GLY A 144 -13.24 -6.51 -13.36
CA GLY A 144 -14.61 -6.31 -12.89
C GLY A 144 -15.19 -4.91 -13.14
N LEU A 145 -14.41 -3.96 -13.70
CA LEU A 145 -14.92 -2.65 -14.04
C LEU A 145 -15.92 -2.72 -15.21
N PRO A 146 -16.93 -1.83 -15.24
CA PRO A 146 -17.94 -1.82 -16.30
C PRO A 146 -17.34 -1.59 -17.69
N THR A 147 -17.87 -2.33 -18.66
CA THR A 147 -17.43 -2.30 -20.07
C THR A 147 -18.60 -2.05 -21.01
N GLY A 148 -18.33 -1.79 -22.28
CA GLY A 148 -19.36 -1.60 -23.28
C GLY A 148 -20.24 -0.38 -23.02
N ALA A 149 -21.57 -0.56 -23.05
CA ALA A 149 -22.55 0.50 -22.83
C ALA A 149 -22.54 1.04 -21.39
N ASP A 150 -22.12 0.22 -20.43
CA ASP A 150 -22.04 0.59 -19.02
C ASP A 150 -20.70 1.21 -18.64
N ARG A 151 -19.83 1.47 -19.60
CA ARG A 151 -18.53 2.11 -19.38
C ARG A 151 -18.67 3.43 -18.63
N LEU A 152 -17.76 3.64 -17.68
CA LEU A 152 -17.66 4.92 -16.98
C LEU A 152 -17.25 6.06 -17.92
N THR A 153 -17.70 7.26 -17.60
CA THR A 153 -17.33 8.49 -18.27
C THR A 153 -16.37 9.32 -17.42
N ASP A 154 -15.63 10.23 -18.06
CA ASP A 154 -14.76 11.17 -17.33
C ASP A 154 -15.58 12.07 -16.41
N VAL A 155 -16.78 12.50 -16.84
CA VAL A 155 -17.67 13.33 -16.03
C VAL A 155 -18.09 12.64 -14.73
N GLU A 156 -18.37 11.32 -14.75
CA GLU A 156 -18.69 10.55 -13.55
C GLU A 156 -17.48 10.45 -12.61
N CYS A 157 -16.28 10.26 -13.16
CA CYS A 157 -15.04 10.20 -12.38
C CYS A 157 -14.69 11.57 -11.75
N GLU A 158 -14.84 12.64 -12.51
CA GLU A 158 -14.61 14.01 -12.04
C GLU A 158 -15.63 14.40 -10.96
N ALA A 159 -16.91 14.11 -11.18
CA ALA A 159 -17.96 14.37 -10.19
C ALA A 159 -17.71 13.60 -8.89
N ALA A 160 -17.36 12.31 -8.97
CA ALA A 160 -17.06 11.49 -7.80
C ALA A 160 -15.83 12.01 -7.05
N SER A 161 -14.77 12.37 -7.77
CA SER A 161 -13.54 12.93 -7.21
C SER A 161 -13.77 14.30 -6.58
N GLY A 162 -14.55 15.18 -7.23
CA GLY A 162 -14.88 16.51 -6.73
C GLY A 162 -15.68 16.45 -5.42
N ARG A 163 -16.66 15.56 -5.34
CA ARG A 163 -17.43 15.33 -4.08
C ARG A 163 -16.54 14.84 -2.96
N LEU A 164 -15.62 13.92 -3.26
CA LEU A 164 -14.67 13.41 -2.28
C LEU A 164 -13.74 14.52 -1.79
N ALA A 165 -13.23 15.36 -2.69
CA ALA A 165 -12.38 16.51 -2.35
C ALA A 165 -13.11 17.52 -1.45
N ALA A 166 -14.36 17.84 -1.77
CA ALA A 166 -15.18 18.72 -0.95
C ALA A 166 -15.40 18.15 0.47
N ALA A 167 -15.69 16.86 0.57
CA ALA A 167 -15.88 16.20 1.86
C ALA A 167 -14.58 16.15 2.70
N ALA A 168 -13.42 15.96 2.06
CA ALA A 168 -12.13 15.91 2.75
C ALA A 168 -11.69 17.26 3.34
N THR A 169 -12.21 18.37 2.80
CA THR A 169 -11.95 19.72 3.33
C THR A 169 -12.90 20.10 4.47
N ALA A 170 -13.99 19.36 4.66
CA ALA A 170 -14.92 19.59 5.75
C ALA A 170 -14.34 19.12 7.10
N ALA A 171 -14.88 19.66 8.20
CA ALA A 171 -14.58 19.13 9.54
C ALA A 171 -15.00 17.64 9.60
N PRO A 172 -14.28 16.76 10.31
CA PRO A 172 -14.56 15.33 10.31
C PRO A 172 -16.02 14.96 10.59
N ARG A 173 -16.66 15.62 11.53
CA ARG A 173 -18.10 15.40 11.85
C ARG A 173 -19.06 15.84 10.76
N GLY A 174 -18.64 16.74 9.88
CA GLY A 174 -19.45 17.22 8.74
C GLY A 174 -19.06 16.59 7.40
N ALA A 175 -17.99 15.82 7.37
CA ALA A 175 -17.43 15.32 6.11
C ALA A 175 -18.38 14.38 5.37
N ARG A 176 -19.12 13.54 6.08
CA ARG A 176 -20.12 12.65 5.46
C ARG A 176 -21.31 13.44 4.94
N ALA A 177 -21.82 14.39 5.72
CA ALA A 177 -22.89 15.26 5.26
C ALA A 177 -22.45 16.08 4.02
N ALA A 178 -21.21 16.56 3.99
CA ALA A 178 -20.65 17.23 2.82
C ALA A 178 -20.51 16.28 1.61
N LEU A 179 -20.15 15.02 1.83
CA LEU A 179 -20.10 14.01 0.77
C LEU A 179 -21.48 13.76 0.15
N ASP A 180 -22.53 13.77 0.97
CA ASP A 180 -23.90 13.47 0.58
C ASP A 180 -24.72 14.74 0.23
N ALA A 181 -24.15 15.94 0.37
CA ALA A 181 -24.84 17.22 0.14
C ALA A 181 -25.42 17.38 -1.27
N ALA A 182 -24.81 16.76 -2.28
CA ALA A 182 -25.28 16.72 -3.65
C ALA A 182 -26.21 15.52 -3.95
N GLY A 183 -26.84 14.94 -2.91
CA GLY A 183 -27.61 13.70 -2.97
C GLY A 183 -26.79 12.47 -2.55
N ALA A 184 -27.46 11.35 -2.30
CA ALA A 184 -26.79 10.10 -1.94
C ALA A 184 -25.71 9.73 -2.95
N PHE A 185 -24.60 9.15 -2.47
CA PHE A 185 -23.52 8.71 -3.35
C PHE A 185 -23.98 7.46 -4.11
N GLY A 186 -24.32 7.66 -5.39
CA GLY A 186 -24.95 6.63 -6.21
C GLY A 186 -24.00 5.47 -6.57
N ALA A 187 -24.58 4.35 -7.03
CA ALA A 187 -23.81 3.17 -7.44
C ALA A 187 -22.76 3.50 -8.50
N ARG A 188 -23.09 4.31 -9.50
CA ARG A 188 -22.15 4.72 -10.57
C ARG A 188 -20.96 5.52 -10.02
N GLN A 189 -21.21 6.46 -9.11
CA GLN A 189 -20.14 7.24 -8.47
C GLN A 189 -19.24 6.37 -7.59
N THR A 190 -19.80 5.35 -6.93
CA THR A 190 -19.05 4.35 -6.17
C THR A 190 -18.11 3.55 -7.09
N VAL A 191 -18.60 3.13 -8.26
CA VAL A 191 -17.79 2.44 -9.28
C VAL A 191 -16.72 3.37 -9.85
N ALA A 192 -17.02 4.64 -10.06
CA ALA A 192 -16.04 5.63 -10.49
C ALA A 192 -14.91 5.81 -9.46
N LEU A 193 -15.24 5.89 -8.17
CA LEU A 193 -14.22 5.92 -7.10
C LEU A 193 -13.38 4.64 -7.07
N ARG A 194 -13.99 3.48 -7.32
CA ARG A 194 -13.25 2.22 -7.39
C ARG A 194 -12.24 2.26 -8.54
N ALA A 195 -12.62 2.70 -9.73
CA ALA A 195 -11.72 2.83 -10.88
C ALA A 195 -10.56 3.79 -10.57
N LEU A 196 -10.85 4.96 -9.98
CA LEU A 196 -9.84 5.91 -9.53
C LEU A 196 -8.86 5.27 -8.54
N GLY A 197 -9.37 4.59 -7.53
CA GLY A 197 -8.56 3.92 -6.49
C GLY A 197 -7.67 2.81 -7.04
N LEU A 198 -8.15 2.03 -8.01
CA LEU A 198 -7.36 0.99 -8.67
C LEU A 198 -6.20 1.59 -9.48
N ILE A 199 -6.43 2.68 -10.19
CA ILE A 199 -5.35 3.36 -10.94
C ILE A 199 -4.37 4.08 -10.00
N ASP A 200 -4.84 4.64 -8.89
CA ASP A 200 -3.95 5.22 -7.89
C ASP A 200 -3.07 4.17 -7.20
N ALA A 201 -3.60 2.98 -6.93
CA ALA A 201 -2.83 1.88 -6.36
C ALA A 201 -1.68 1.44 -7.28
N ILE A 202 -1.91 1.36 -8.59
CA ILE A 202 -0.84 1.01 -9.54
C ILE A 202 0.17 2.14 -9.72
N ALA A 203 -0.27 3.41 -9.68
CA ALA A 203 0.64 4.55 -9.71
C ALA A 203 1.59 4.51 -8.50
N TRP A 204 1.06 4.19 -7.33
CA TRP A 204 1.84 4.02 -6.12
C TRP A 204 2.84 2.85 -6.21
N LEU A 205 2.41 1.67 -6.71
CA LEU A 205 3.29 0.52 -6.93
C LEU A 205 4.42 0.83 -7.91
N SER A 206 4.11 1.50 -9.02
CA SER A 206 5.09 1.92 -10.03
C SER A 206 6.11 2.89 -9.43
N GLY A 207 5.67 3.86 -8.64
CA GLY A 207 6.54 4.79 -7.93
C GLY A 207 7.44 4.08 -6.91
N ARG A 208 6.93 3.06 -6.21
CA ARG A 208 7.70 2.25 -5.28
C ARG A 208 8.75 1.40 -6.00
N ALA A 209 8.38 0.72 -7.07
CA ALA A 209 9.29 -0.10 -7.89
C ALA A 209 10.43 0.74 -8.51
N GLY A 210 10.22 2.04 -8.66
CA GLY A 210 11.23 2.99 -9.11
C GLY A 210 12.30 3.32 -8.08
N ARG A 211 12.10 3.02 -6.81
CA ARG A 211 13.02 3.38 -5.73
C ARG A 211 14.18 2.40 -5.61
N PRO A 212 15.37 2.87 -5.22
CA PRO A 212 16.57 2.02 -5.11
C PRO A 212 16.41 0.82 -4.15
N GLY A 213 15.58 0.94 -3.13
CA GLY A 213 15.37 -0.11 -2.13
C GLY A 213 14.37 -1.21 -2.49
N ALA A 214 13.73 -1.14 -3.67
CA ALA A 214 12.68 -2.09 -4.04
C ALA A 214 12.77 -2.61 -5.49
N PRO A 215 13.95 -3.02 -5.97
CA PRO A 215 14.11 -3.52 -7.34
C PRO A 215 13.28 -4.80 -7.60
N TRP A 216 13.04 -5.60 -6.56
CA TRP A 216 12.23 -6.81 -6.58
C TRP A 216 10.74 -6.54 -6.88
N ALA A 217 10.25 -5.32 -6.66
CA ALA A 217 8.88 -4.94 -6.98
C ALA A 217 8.65 -4.66 -8.48
N ALA A 218 9.72 -4.46 -9.26
CA ALA A 218 9.62 -4.09 -10.67
C ALA A 218 8.87 -5.11 -11.53
N PRO A 219 9.08 -6.45 -11.43
CA PRO A 219 8.33 -7.41 -12.22
C PRO A 219 6.82 -7.37 -11.96
N SER A 220 6.42 -7.21 -10.71
CA SER A 220 5.01 -7.11 -10.32
C SER A 220 4.38 -5.80 -10.78
N ALA A 221 5.11 -4.68 -10.70
CA ALA A 221 4.66 -3.39 -11.22
C ALA A 221 4.49 -3.43 -12.73
N ASP A 222 5.41 -4.06 -13.46
CA ASP A 222 5.31 -4.25 -14.91
C ASP A 222 4.11 -5.10 -15.29
N ALA A 223 3.87 -6.19 -14.58
CA ALA A 223 2.75 -7.07 -14.82
C ALA A 223 1.40 -6.37 -14.53
N ALA A 224 1.35 -5.53 -13.50
CA ALA A 224 0.16 -4.74 -13.19
C ALA A 224 -0.07 -3.65 -14.24
N LEU A 225 1.00 -2.95 -14.64
CA LEU A 225 0.91 -1.89 -15.64
C LEU A 225 0.52 -2.42 -17.03
N ALA A 226 1.02 -3.60 -17.42
CA ALA A 226 0.59 -4.28 -18.64
C ALA A 226 -0.91 -4.62 -18.60
N ALA A 227 -1.43 -5.09 -17.46
CA ALA A 227 -2.85 -5.37 -17.29
C ALA A 227 -3.70 -4.09 -17.34
N ALA A 228 -3.26 -3.00 -16.72
CA ALA A 228 -3.94 -1.70 -16.81
C ALA A 228 -3.96 -1.17 -18.25
N THR A 229 -2.86 -1.33 -18.97
CA THR A 229 -2.77 -0.92 -20.39
C THR A 229 -3.72 -1.74 -21.26
N ALA A 230 -3.83 -3.04 -21.03
CA ALA A 230 -4.79 -3.90 -21.73
C ALA A 230 -6.24 -3.49 -21.43
N ALA A 231 -6.53 -3.08 -20.19
CA ALA A 231 -7.84 -2.58 -19.78
C ALA A 231 -8.12 -1.12 -20.22
N ALA A 232 -7.15 -0.40 -20.77
CA ALA A 232 -7.29 1.03 -21.07
C ALA A 232 -8.47 1.33 -22.00
N ALA A 233 -8.82 0.40 -22.91
CA ALA A 233 -9.97 0.56 -23.80
C ALA A 233 -11.32 0.61 -23.06
N THR A 234 -11.39 0.05 -21.85
CA THR A 234 -12.60 0.02 -21.01
C THR A 234 -12.63 1.15 -19.99
N LEU A 235 -11.51 1.81 -19.75
CA LEU A 235 -11.41 2.93 -18.82
C LEU A 235 -11.92 4.23 -19.45
N PRO A 236 -12.37 5.20 -18.65
CA PRO A 236 -12.60 6.57 -19.10
C PRO A 236 -11.34 7.15 -19.75
N PRO A 237 -11.46 8.02 -20.77
CA PRO A 237 -10.32 8.60 -21.47
C PRO A 237 -9.25 9.23 -20.57
N ALA A 238 -9.65 9.96 -19.54
CA ALA A 238 -8.72 10.56 -18.59
C ALA A 238 -7.92 9.51 -17.82
N LEU A 239 -8.57 8.43 -17.35
CA LEU A 239 -7.89 7.33 -16.65
C LEU A 239 -7.01 6.52 -17.61
N ALA A 240 -7.45 6.27 -18.82
CA ALA A 240 -6.66 5.62 -19.86
C ALA A 240 -5.38 6.43 -20.18
N SER A 241 -5.50 7.75 -20.30
CA SER A 241 -4.37 8.66 -20.49
C SER A 241 -3.39 8.62 -19.32
N ARG A 242 -3.91 8.54 -18.09
CA ARG A 242 -3.08 8.39 -16.87
C ARG A 242 -2.33 7.06 -16.86
N VAL A 243 -2.96 5.96 -17.25
CA VAL A 243 -2.29 4.65 -17.39
C VAL A 243 -1.20 4.73 -18.46
N ALA A 244 -1.47 5.35 -19.60
CA ALA A 244 -0.47 5.54 -20.66
C ALA A 244 0.72 6.39 -20.20
N ALA A 245 0.48 7.43 -19.40
CA ALA A 245 1.55 8.22 -18.78
C ALA A 245 2.43 7.36 -17.85
N LEU A 246 1.80 6.60 -16.96
CA LEU A 246 2.53 5.68 -16.07
C LEU A 246 3.37 4.65 -16.83
N ALA A 247 2.86 4.13 -17.95
CA ALA A 247 3.60 3.18 -18.81
C ALA A 247 4.81 3.85 -19.48
N ARG A 248 4.68 5.09 -19.94
CA ARG A 248 5.79 5.89 -20.50
C ARG A 248 6.86 6.15 -19.43
N ASP A 249 6.45 6.57 -18.23
CA ASP A 249 7.36 6.87 -17.13
C ASP A 249 8.13 5.62 -16.68
N ALA A 250 7.46 4.47 -16.57
CA ALA A 250 8.08 3.20 -16.25
C ALA A 250 9.11 2.79 -17.32
N THR A 251 8.79 3.00 -18.60
CA THR A 251 9.69 2.72 -19.73
C THR A 251 10.91 3.66 -19.70
N ALA A 252 10.69 4.96 -19.46
CA ALA A 252 11.76 5.94 -19.33
C ALA A 252 12.69 5.61 -18.14
N ALA A 253 12.11 5.24 -17.00
CA ALA A 253 12.87 4.81 -15.82
C ALA A 253 13.69 3.55 -16.07
N LYS A 254 13.18 2.59 -16.85
CA LYS A 254 13.96 1.40 -17.27
C LYS A 254 15.13 1.77 -18.18
N ARG A 255 14.90 2.65 -19.16
CA ARG A 255 15.96 3.14 -20.05
C ARG A 255 17.04 3.88 -19.27
N ALA A 256 16.67 4.74 -18.33
CA ALA A 256 17.61 5.48 -17.51
C ALA A 256 18.49 4.54 -16.65
N ARG A 257 17.91 3.46 -16.11
CA ARG A 257 18.66 2.43 -15.35
C ARG A 257 19.52 1.54 -16.25
N GLY A 258 19.00 1.18 -17.44
CA GLY A 258 19.75 0.39 -18.43
C GLY A 258 20.81 1.20 -19.18
N GLY A 259 20.59 2.51 -19.32
CA GLY A 259 21.51 3.44 -20.01
C GLY A 259 22.75 3.82 -19.20
N GLY A 260 22.81 3.43 -17.93
CA GLY A 260 24.03 3.54 -17.12
C GLY A 260 25.11 2.50 -17.46
N ARG A 261 24.86 1.62 -18.40
CA ARG A 261 25.89 0.85 -19.05
C ARG A 261 26.44 1.68 -20.21
N PRO A 262 27.67 2.20 -20.13
CA PRO A 262 28.26 2.84 -21.29
C PRO A 262 28.35 1.80 -22.40
N ALA A 263 27.49 1.93 -23.41
CA ALA A 263 27.47 1.05 -24.58
C ALA A 263 28.65 1.30 -25.52
N ALA A 264 29.71 1.91 -25.09
CA ALA A 264 30.82 2.23 -25.99
C ALA A 264 32.16 2.35 -25.28
N GLY A 265 32.50 1.41 -24.52
CA GLY A 265 33.86 1.34 -24.04
C GLY A 265 33.96 0.15 -23.12
N GLY A 266 34.03 -1.02 -23.67
CA GLY A 266 34.36 -2.32 -23.08
C GLY A 266 34.71 -2.43 -21.60
N GLY A 267 34.07 -1.67 -20.76
CA GLY A 267 34.19 -1.72 -19.31
C GLY A 267 33.51 -2.98 -18.83
N ALA A 268 34.26 -4.01 -18.56
CA ALA A 268 33.79 -5.22 -17.93
C ALA A 268 32.91 -4.89 -16.73
N THR A 269 31.78 -5.58 -16.59
CA THR A 269 30.93 -5.53 -15.41
C THR A 269 31.76 -5.80 -14.16
N THR A 270 31.30 -5.42 -13.00
CA THR A 270 31.96 -5.76 -11.73
C THR A 270 32.27 -7.26 -11.67
N PHE A 271 31.32 -8.08 -12.08
CA PHE A 271 31.49 -9.52 -12.17
C PHE A 271 32.57 -9.92 -13.14
N GLU A 272 32.63 -9.34 -14.36
CA GLU A 272 33.68 -9.63 -15.36
C GLU A 272 35.05 -9.15 -14.91
N LYS A 273 35.09 -8.00 -14.20
CA LYS A 273 36.33 -7.51 -13.58
C LYS A 273 36.82 -8.44 -12.48
N ASP A 274 35.89 -8.91 -11.64
CA ASP A 274 36.21 -9.85 -10.59
C ASP A 274 36.55 -11.23 -11.17
N ALA A 275 35.82 -11.70 -12.18
CA ALA A 275 36.15 -12.94 -12.89
C ALA A 275 37.54 -12.88 -13.58
N ALA A 276 37.85 -11.75 -14.22
CA ALA A 276 39.20 -11.54 -14.82
C ALA A 276 40.30 -11.46 -13.74
N ARG A 277 39.99 -10.82 -12.60
CA ARG A 277 40.89 -10.80 -11.45
C ARG A 277 41.14 -12.20 -10.88
N TRP A 278 40.08 -13.00 -10.80
CA TRP A 278 40.17 -14.37 -10.31
C TRP A 278 40.93 -15.28 -11.33
N ALA A 279 40.67 -15.11 -12.62
CA ALA A 279 41.40 -15.80 -13.67
C ALA A 279 42.88 -15.43 -13.65
N GLY A 280 43.18 -14.14 -13.48
CA GLY A 280 44.57 -13.65 -13.35
C GLY A 280 45.26 -14.06 -12.05
N ALA A 281 44.51 -14.41 -11.02
CA ALA A 281 45.03 -14.86 -9.74
C ALA A 281 45.61 -16.30 -9.78
N SER A 282 45.60 -16.95 -10.93
CA SER A 282 46.23 -18.26 -11.11
C SER A 282 45.73 -19.31 -10.09
N VAL A 283 44.43 -19.30 -9.86
CA VAL A 283 43.77 -20.23 -8.94
C VAL A 283 44.16 -21.67 -9.18
N SER A 284 44.26 -22.02 -10.46
CA SER A 284 44.61 -23.38 -10.87
C SER A 284 46.11 -23.71 -10.69
N ALA A 285 46.98 -22.75 -10.90
CA ALA A 285 48.41 -23.00 -10.85
C ALA A 285 48.97 -23.07 -9.42
N LYS A 286 48.36 -22.38 -8.49
CA LYS A 286 48.81 -22.30 -7.09
C LYS A 286 47.83 -22.87 -6.10
N GLY A 287 46.71 -23.40 -6.54
CA GLY A 287 45.68 -23.90 -5.66
C GLY A 287 45.09 -22.83 -4.74
N SER A 288 45.14 -21.56 -5.15
CA SER A 288 44.65 -20.46 -4.34
C SER A 288 43.54 -19.70 -5.03
N VAL A 289 42.52 -19.36 -4.31
CA VAL A 289 41.41 -18.52 -4.74
C VAL A 289 41.75 -17.08 -4.38
N GLY A 290 42.48 -16.41 -5.28
CA GLY A 290 43.06 -15.10 -5.01
C GLY A 290 42.06 -14.01 -4.59
N ALA A 291 40.80 -14.17 -4.91
CA ALA A 291 39.75 -13.22 -4.50
C ALA A 291 39.39 -13.30 -3.01
N LEU A 292 39.78 -14.34 -2.33
CA LEU A 292 39.44 -14.54 -0.91
C LEU A 292 40.55 -14.06 0.02
N GLY A 293 41.46 -13.27 -0.49
CA GLY A 293 42.50 -12.68 0.32
C GLY A 293 43.80 -12.45 -0.48
N ASP A 294 44.85 -12.27 0.20
CA ASP A 294 46.22 -12.08 -0.33
C ASP A 294 46.85 -13.33 -0.95
N GLY A 295 46.05 -14.30 -1.32
CA GLY A 295 46.50 -15.59 -1.84
C GLY A 295 46.97 -16.60 -0.79
N LYS A 296 46.90 -16.23 0.48
CA LYS A 296 47.28 -17.14 1.57
C LYS A 296 46.08 -17.87 2.17
N GLY A 297 44.91 -17.33 1.97
CA GLY A 297 43.71 -17.79 2.67
C GLY A 297 43.02 -19.01 2.07
N PHE A 298 43.33 -19.36 0.83
CA PHE A 298 42.67 -20.48 0.18
C PHE A 298 43.64 -21.25 -0.71
N GLN A 299 44.43 -22.05 -0.07
CA GLN A 299 45.21 -23.05 -0.82
C GLN A 299 44.32 -24.26 -1.09
N VAL A 300 44.11 -24.57 -2.35
CA VAL A 300 43.47 -25.82 -2.72
C VAL A 300 44.31 -26.96 -2.27
N LEU A 301 43.74 -27.77 -1.43
CA LEU A 301 44.36 -29.01 -0.97
C LEU A 301 44.78 -29.82 -2.18
N GLY A 302 46.07 -30.04 -2.35
CA GLY A 302 46.60 -30.82 -3.44
C GLY A 302 47.70 -30.15 -4.25
N GLY A 303 48.03 -28.93 -3.98
CA GLY A 303 49.22 -28.30 -4.51
C GLY A 303 50.47 -28.76 -3.76
N GLY A 304 50.78 -29.98 -3.88
CA GLY A 304 52.05 -30.54 -3.44
C GLY A 304 52.82 -31.05 -4.62
#